data_de43cf2ca80b5c3bd125d23c3011692f
#
_entry.id   de43cf2ca80b5c3bd125d23c3011692f
#
_cell.length_a   1.000
_cell.length_b   1.000
_cell.length_c   1.000
_cell.angle_alpha   90.00
_cell.angle_beta   90.00
_cell.angle_gamma   90.00
#
_symmetry.space_group_name_H-M   'P 1'
#
loop_
_entity.id
_entity.type
_entity.pdbx_description
1 polymer ?
#
loop_
_entity_poly.entity_id
_entity_poly.type
_entity_poly.pdbx_seq_one_letter_code
_entity_poly.pdbx_strand_id
1 'polypeptide(L)'
;MRKNWAALALTGMLCLTTFAGTQTVSAETADSAKQVDIVFTHDTHSHLNTFTTVVDDAEKEVGGFARINTLIQEQKAKNPDTLVIDGGDFSMGTLIQTVFETQAAEIRMLGYMGCDVTTLGNHEFDYRSKGLANMLNSAAESGDDLPAMVVCNVDWESMEAAGLSEGQQQIRDAFDEYGVSDYVVLEKGDTDIAVVGVFGKDALACAPTCELLFKDPIEAVKETVEEIRENED
;
A
#
# COMPACT_ATOMS: atom_id res chain seq x y z
N MET A 1 -25.04 17.47 7.05
CA MET A 1 -26.01 16.41 7.47
C MET A 1 -25.18 15.23 8.01
N ARG A 2 -25.43 14.81 9.25
CA ARG A 2 -24.60 13.81 9.92
C ARG A 2 -24.86 12.41 9.33
N LYS A 3 -23.86 11.75 8.75
CA LYS A 3 -23.93 10.34 8.35
C LYS A 3 -23.65 9.44 9.56
N ASN A 4 -24.60 8.55 9.88
CA ASN A 4 -24.51 7.60 10.98
C ASN A 4 -23.79 6.33 10.54
N TRP A 5 -22.72 5.99 11.25
CA TRP A 5 -22.03 4.70 11.13
C TRP A 5 -22.78 3.64 11.96
N ALA A 6 -23.21 2.57 11.32
CA ALA A 6 -23.92 1.47 11.98
C ALA A 6 -22.93 0.37 12.36
N ALA A 7 -22.93 0.02 13.65
CA ALA A 7 -22.12 -1.05 14.24
C ALA A 7 -22.68 -2.44 13.84
N LEU A 8 -21.77 -3.41 13.63
CA LEU A 8 -22.08 -4.82 13.49
C LEU A 8 -22.74 -5.38 14.76
N ALA A 9 -23.91 -5.99 14.65
CA ALA A 9 -24.54 -6.77 15.71
C ALA A 9 -24.67 -8.23 15.31
N LEU A 10 -24.13 -9.11 16.13
CA LEU A 10 -24.18 -10.57 16.05
C LEU A 10 -25.57 -11.07 16.40
N THR A 11 -26.14 -11.95 15.58
CA THR A 11 -27.49 -12.48 15.76
C THR A 11 -27.47 -13.85 16.42
N GLY A 12 -28.09 -13.96 17.58
CA GLY A 12 -28.45 -15.23 18.21
C GLY A 12 -29.92 -15.59 17.92
N MET A 13 -30.14 -16.84 17.55
CA MET A 13 -31.40 -17.46 17.20
C MET A 13 -32.15 -17.92 18.45
N LEU A 14 -33.47 -17.63 18.59
CA LEU A 14 -34.37 -18.49 19.34
C LEU A 14 -35.84 -18.40 18.85
N CYS A 15 -36.52 -19.55 18.93
CA CYS A 15 -37.77 -19.95 18.32
C CYS A 15 -39.07 -19.45 18.95
N LEU A 16 -40.09 -19.43 18.08
CA LEU A 16 -41.54 -19.75 18.21
C LEU A 16 -42.41 -19.07 19.30
N THR A 17 -43.42 -18.33 18.84
CA THR A 17 -44.85 -18.68 19.04
C THR A 17 -45.75 -17.81 18.13
N THR A 18 -46.80 -18.42 17.61
CA THR A 18 -47.85 -17.97 16.69
C THR A 18 -48.74 -16.86 17.25
N PHE A 19 -48.92 -15.76 16.47
CA PHE A 19 -50.22 -15.08 16.46
C PHE A 19 -50.43 -14.41 15.08
N ALA A 20 -51.60 -14.70 14.50
CA ALA A 20 -52.03 -14.19 13.20
C ALA A 20 -52.32 -12.69 13.30
N GLY A 21 -51.55 -11.92 12.57
CA GLY A 21 -51.79 -10.52 12.28
C GLY A 21 -50.93 -10.18 11.09
N THR A 22 -51.48 -10.05 9.90
CA THR A 22 -50.76 -9.60 8.70
C THR A 22 -50.38 -8.15 8.86
N GLN A 23 -49.23 -7.91 9.47
CA GLN A 23 -48.49 -6.67 9.25
C GLN A 23 -47.48 -6.95 8.15
N THR A 24 -47.66 -6.31 7.02
CA THR A 24 -46.62 -6.18 6.00
C THR A 24 -45.47 -5.39 6.62
N VAL A 25 -44.50 -6.10 7.17
CA VAL A 25 -43.20 -5.52 7.45
C VAL A 25 -42.56 -5.29 6.08
N SER A 26 -42.57 -4.02 5.64
CA SER A 26 -41.66 -3.59 4.58
C SER A 26 -40.27 -3.98 5.05
N ALA A 27 -39.64 -4.96 4.41
CA ALA A 27 -38.21 -5.14 4.53
C ALA A 27 -37.61 -3.84 4.00
N GLU A 28 -37.08 -3.00 4.89
CA GLU A 28 -36.08 -2.03 4.47
C GLU A 28 -35.05 -2.87 3.71
N THR A 29 -34.86 -2.54 2.44
CA THR A 29 -33.76 -3.10 1.63
C THR A 29 -32.51 -2.87 2.42
N ALA A 30 -31.92 -3.93 2.96
CA ALA A 30 -30.58 -3.89 3.49
C ALA A 30 -29.73 -3.25 2.38
N ASP A 31 -29.16 -2.09 2.68
CA ASP A 31 -28.20 -1.43 1.81
C ASP A 31 -27.18 -2.52 1.47
N SER A 32 -27.10 -2.92 0.19
CA SER A 32 -26.25 -4.05 -0.21
C SER A 32 -24.83 -3.69 0.20
N ALA A 33 -24.27 -4.44 1.11
CA ALA A 33 -22.90 -4.21 1.56
C ALA A 33 -21.99 -4.17 0.32
N LYS A 34 -21.27 -3.06 0.14
CA LYS A 34 -20.27 -2.93 -0.92
C LYS A 34 -19.13 -3.89 -0.60
N GLN A 35 -18.69 -4.62 -1.60
CA GLN A 35 -17.55 -5.53 -1.49
C GLN A 35 -16.37 -4.92 -2.22
N VAL A 36 -15.22 -4.89 -1.55
CA VAL A 36 -13.93 -4.50 -2.12
C VAL A 36 -13.03 -5.71 -2.11
N ASP A 37 -12.50 -6.09 -3.26
CA ASP A 37 -11.51 -7.14 -3.40
C ASP A 37 -10.11 -6.51 -3.39
N ILE A 38 -9.24 -7.00 -2.50
CA ILE A 38 -7.87 -6.49 -2.35
C ILE A 38 -6.89 -7.64 -2.55
N VAL A 39 -5.90 -7.45 -3.42
CA VAL A 39 -4.68 -8.26 -3.48
C VAL A 39 -3.59 -7.48 -2.76
N PHE A 40 -3.00 -8.08 -1.74
CA PHE A 40 -1.98 -7.46 -0.92
C PHE A 40 -0.67 -8.25 -0.98
N THR A 41 0.43 -7.57 -1.30
CA THR A 41 1.80 -8.07 -1.25
C THR A 41 2.64 -7.25 -0.29
N HIS A 42 3.71 -7.80 0.23
CA HIS A 42 4.73 -7.12 1.01
C HIS A 42 6.00 -7.97 1.07
N ASP A 43 7.13 -7.40 1.47
CA ASP A 43 8.39 -8.12 1.70
C ASP A 43 8.79 -9.01 0.51
N THR A 44 8.69 -8.48 -0.70
CA THR A 44 9.03 -9.24 -1.90
C THR A 44 10.53 -9.32 -2.17
N HIS A 45 11.33 -8.46 -1.55
CA HIS A 45 12.79 -8.52 -1.43
C HIS A 45 13.51 -8.87 -2.73
N SER A 46 13.23 -8.13 -3.81
CA SER A 46 13.83 -8.33 -5.14
C SER A 46 13.69 -9.76 -5.69
N HIS A 47 12.78 -10.59 -5.17
CA HIS A 47 12.55 -11.96 -5.65
C HIS A 47 11.70 -11.97 -6.93
N LEU A 48 12.18 -11.27 -7.97
CA LEU A 48 11.50 -11.22 -9.27
C LEU A 48 11.47 -12.59 -9.95
N ASN A 49 12.53 -13.39 -9.75
CA ASN A 49 12.64 -14.74 -10.30
C ASN A 49 12.11 -15.79 -9.31
N THR A 50 11.71 -16.93 -9.87
CA THR A 50 11.38 -18.12 -9.09
C THR A 50 12.64 -18.72 -8.44
N PHE A 51 12.44 -19.46 -7.35
CA PHE A 51 13.49 -20.21 -6.69
C PHE A 51 12.99 -21.60 -6.27
N THR A 52 13.92 -22.55 -6.14
CA THR A 52 13.61 -23.92 -5.71
C THR A 52 13.76 -24.03 -4.21
N THR A 53 12.74 -24.59 -3.56
CA THR A 53 12.75 -24.89 -2.12
C THR A 53 11.99 -26.19 -1.83
N VAL A 54 12.12 -26.69 -0.61
CA VAL A 54 11.38 -27.88 -0.18
C VAL A 54 10.05 -27.48 0.44
N VAL A 55 8.96 -27.95 -0.15
CA VAL A 55 7.58 -27.77 0.35
C VAL A 55 6.92 -29.15 0.41
N ASP A 56 6.42 -29.54 1.57
CA ASP A 56 5.82 -30.87 1.82
C ASP A 56 6.76 -32.03 1.43
N ASP A 57 8.02 -31.96 1.87
CA ASP A 57 9.08 -32.94 1.61
C ASP A 57 9.43 -33.15 0.12
N ALA A 58 9.03 -32.26 -0.76
CA ALA A 58 9.35 -32.29 -2.19
C ALA A 58 9.99 -30.96 -2.64
N GLU A 59 10.98 -31.04 -3.55
CA GLU A 59 11.50 -29.86 -4.22
C GLU A 59 10.42 -29.26 -5.11
N LYS A 60 10.15 -27.97 -4.90
CA LYS A 60 9.20 -27.19 -5.71
C LYS A 60 9.83 -25.88 -6.11
N GLU A 61 9.53 -25.45 -7.30
CA GLU A 61 9.81 -24.10 -7.77
C GLU A 61 8.68 -23.17 -7.31
N VAL A 62 9.03 -22.13 -6.54
CA VAL A 62 8.06 -21.19 -5.91
C VAL A 62 8.47 -19.74 -6.16
N GLY A 63 7.58 -18.81 -5.79
CA GLY A 63 7.83 -17.37 -5.85
C GLY A 63 7.89 -16.82 -7.28
N GLY A 64 8.44 -15.63 -7.38
CA GLY A 64 8.61 -14.89 -8.62
C GLY A 64 7.41 -14.02 -9.01
N PHE A 65 7.69 -12.82 -9.50
CA PHE A 65 6.67 -11.84 -9.87
C PHE A 65 5.75 -12.32 -11.00
N ALA A 66 6.24 -13.19 -11.90
CA ALA A 66 5.38 -13.76 -12.94
C ALA A 66 4.20 -14.56 -12.36
N ARG A 67 4.40 -15.29 -11.23
CA ARG A 67 3.31 -16.01 -10.56
C ARG A 67 2.39 -15.07 -9.81
N ILE A 68 2.96 -14.05 -9.13
CA ILE A 68 2.16 -13.00 -8.47
C ILE A 68 1.29 -12.30 -9.52
N ASN A 69 1.87 -11.91 -10.66
CA ASN A 69 1.13 -11.30 -11.76
C ASN A 69 -0.01 -12.20 -12.26
N THR A 70 0.23 -13.51 -12.41
CA THR A 70 -0.83 -14.44 -12.80
C THR A 70 -2.01 -14.39 -11.84
N LEU A 71 -1.75 -14.41 -10.52
CA LEU A 71 -2.80 -14.33 -9.50
C LEU A 71 -3.54 -12.98 -9.54
N ILE A 72 -2.82 -11.88 -9.72
CA ILE A 72 -3.40 -10.53 -9.87
C ILE A 72 -4.34 -10.51 -11.09
N GLN A 73 -3.86 -10.98 -12.25
CA GLN A 73 -4.67 -11.00 -13.47
C GLN A 73 -5.88 -11.92 -13.36
N GLU A 74 -5.76 -13.08 -12.72
CA GLU A 74 -6.89 -13.98 -12.45
C GLU A 74 -7.93 -13.32 -11.51
N GLN A 75 -7.49 -12.53 -10.54
CA GLN A 75 -8.41 -11.81 -9.66
C GLN A 75 -9.06 -10.64 -10.38
N LYS A 76 -8.29 -9.83 -11.11
CA LYS A 76 -8.84 -8.73 -11.94
C LYS A 76 -9.78 -9.23 -13.04
N ALA A 77 -9.59 -10.46 -13.55
CA ALA A 77 -10.53 -11.07 -14.50
C ALA A 77 -11.88 -11.43 -13.85
N LYS A 78 -11.93 -11.70 -12.54
CA LYS A 78 -13.16 -11.95 -11.78
C LYS A 78 -13.83 -10.63 -11.36
N ASN A 79 -13.02 -9.68 -10.91
CA ASN A 79 -13.44 -8.35 -10.51
C ASN A 79 -12.44 -7.32 -11.04
N PRO A 80 -12.75 -6.57 -12.12
CA PRO A 80 -11.85 -5.53 -12.67
C PRO A 80 -11.50 -4.43 -11.68
N ASP A 81 -12.35 -4.19 -10.69
CA ASP A 81 -12.18 -3.16 -9.66
C ASP A 81 -11.31 -3.64 -8.48
N THR A 82 -10.69 -4.82 -8.60
CA THR A 82 -9.74 -5.32 -7.58
C THR A 82 -8.62 -4.32 -7.35
N LEU A 83 -8.44 -3.92 -6.09
CA LEU A 83 -7.36 -3.06 -5.63
C LEU A 83 -6.11 -3.91 -5.36
N VAL A 84 -4.97 -3.50 -5.91
CA VAL A 84 -3.68 -4.17 -5.70
C VAL A 84 -2.76 -3.25 -4.93
N ILE A 85 -2.37 -3.67 -3.73
CA ILE A 85 -1.55 -2.87 -2.80
C ILE A 85 -0.27 -3.66 -2.47
N ASP A 86 0.85 -2.95 -2.40
CA ASP A 86 2.10 -3.47 -1.87
C ASP A 86 2.49 -2.73 -0.58
N GLY A 87 2.93 -3.47 0.42
CA GLY A 87 3.24 -2.96 1.76
C GLY A 87 4.69 -2.51 1.95
N GLY A 88 5.49 -2.41 0.86
CA GLY A 88 6.91 -2.05 0.93
C GLY A 88 7.82 -3.26 1.17
N ASP A 89 9.10 -3.00 1.45
CA ASP A 89 10.18 -3.97 1.47
C ASP A 89 10.24 -4.79 0.16
N PHE A 90 10.03 -4.09 -0.95
CA PHE A 90 10.10 -4.71 -2.27
C PHE A 90 11.53 -4.91 -2.75
N SER A 91 12.50 -4.20 -2.17
CA SER A 91 13.92 -4.27 -2.54
C SER A 91 14.73 -5.19 -1.62
N MET A 92 15.99 -5.42 -1.95
CA MET A 92 16.98 -6.19 -1.19
C MET A 92 16.64 -7.68 -0.97
N GLY A 93 17.50 -8.56 -1.40
CA GLY A 93 17.34 -10.01 -1.21
C GLY A 93 17.92 -10.86 -2.34
N THR A 94 18.01 -10.32 -3.54
CA THR A 94 18.61 -11.01 -4.70
C THR A 94 19.57 -10.09 -5.46
N LEU A 95 20.27 -10.63 -6.47
CA LEU A 95 21.17 -9.83 -7.33
C LEU A 95 20.43 -8.74 -8.14
N ILE A 96 19.12 -8.79 -8.24
CA ILE A 96 18.31 -7.73 -8.88
C ILE A 96 18.53 -6.38 -8.18
N GLN A 97 18.71 -6.37 -6.86
CA GLN A 97 19.00 -5.17 -6.09
C GLN A 97 20.19 -4.35 -6.63
N THR A 98 21.12 -4.95 -7.38
CA THR A 98 22.26 -4.24 -7.95
C THR A 98 21.89 -3.19 -9.00
N VAL A 99 20.67 -3.24 -9.52
CA VAL A 99 20.10 -2.25 -10.44
C VAL A 99 18.99 -1.41 -9.80
N PHE A 100 18.82 -1.49 -8.47
CA PHE A 100 17.84 -0.71 -7.70
C PHE A 100 17.92 0.78 -8.01
N GLU A 101 19.11 1.39 -7.84
CA GLU A 101 19.31 2.82 -8.04
C GLU A 101 19.17 3.26 -9.51
N THR A 102 19.53 2.38 -10.47
CA THR A 102 19.73 2.80 -11.86
C THR A 102 18.62 2.36 -12.81
N GLN A 103 17.82 1.39 -12.42
CA GLN A 103 16.74 0.83 -13.22
C GLN A 103 15.40 0.81 -12.47
N ALA A 104 15.40 1.00 -11.16
CA ALA A 104 14.21 0.91 -10.31
C ALA A 104 13.38 -0.37 -10.61
N ALA A 105 14.09 -1.50 -10.80
CA ALA A 105 13.50 -2.69 -11.42
C ALA A 105 12.30 -3.23 -10.64
N GLU A 106 12.36 -3.20 -9.32
CA GLU A 106 11.34 -3.75 -8.43
C GLU A 106 10.02 -2.94 -8.54
N ILE A 107 10.10 -1.63 -8.37
CA ILE A 107 8.90 -0.77 -8.39
C ILE A 107 8.27 -0.68 -9.79
N ARG A 108 9.09 -0.68 -10.84
CA ARG A 108 8.60 -0.74 -12.23
C ARG A 108 7.88 -2.07 -12.51
N MET A 109 8.40 -3.18 -11.96
CA MET A 109 7.72 -4.46 -12.07
C MET A 109 6.43 -4.53 -11.27
N LEU A 110 6.34 -3.87 -10.09
CA LEU A 110 5.07 -3.70 -9.38
C LEU A 110 4.04 -2.97 -10.26
N GLY A 111 4.43 -1.86 -10.87
CA GLY A 111 3.57 -1.13 -11.82
C GLY A 111 3.15 -2.00 -13.01
N TYR A 112 4.08 -2.71 -13.65
CA TYR A 112 3.78 -3.64 -14.74
C TYR A 112 2.76 -4.72 -14.37
N MET A 113 2.77 -5.20 -13.12
CA MET A 113 1.78 -6.15 -12.61
C MET A 113 0.42 -5.50 -12.32
N GLY A 114 0.33 -4.18 -12.37
CA GLY A 114 -0.87 -3.40 -12.07
C GLY A 114 -1.09 -3.20 -10.57
N CYS A 115 -0.01 -3.05 -9.81
CA CYS A 115 -0.05 -2.54 -8.44
C CYS A 115 -0.56 -1.09 -8.47
N ASP A 116 -1.59 -0.80 -7.70
CA ASP A 116 -2.19 0.53 -7.64
C ASP A 116 -1.44 1.43 -6.65
N VAL A 117 -1.03 0.89 -5.50
CA VAL A 117 -0.40 1.65 -4.41
C VAL A 117 0.72 0.85 -3.76
N THR A 118 1.81 1.53 -3.41
CA THR A 118 2.89 0.98 -2.58
C THR A 118 3.31 1.97 -1.49
N THR A 119 4.15 1.52 -0.59
CA THR A 119 4.79 2.33 0.44
C THR A 119 6.26 1.93 0.58
N LEU A 120 6.98 2.54 1.53
CA LEU A 120 8.36 2.20 1.83
C LEU A 120 8.44 1.22 3.01
N GLY A 121 9.31 0.23 2.90
CA GLY A 121 9.78 -0.57 4.01
C GLY A 121 11.18 -0.15 4.47
N ASN A 122 11.80 -0.91 5.35
CA ASN A 122 13.13 -0.58 5.86
C ASN A 122 14.24 -0.78 4.82
N HIS A 123 14.10 -1.73 3.94
CA HIS A 123 15.13 -2.07 2.95
C HIS A 123 15.25 -1.05 1.81
N GLU A 124 14.25 -0.25 1.53
CA GLU A 124 14.36 0.86 0.58
C GLU A 124 15.40 1.91 1.03
N PHE A 125 15.79 1.89 2.31
CA PHE A 125 16.83 2.77 2.86
C PHE A 125 18.23 2.14 2.91
N ASP A 126 18.44 0.92 2.46
CA ASP A 126 19.75 0.24 2.55
C ASP A 126 20.85 0.95 1.72
N TYR A 127 20.49 1.56 0.61
CA TYR A 127 21.38 2.41 -0.19
C TYR A 127 21.36 3.89 0.26
N ARG A 128 20.87 4.18 1.47
CA ARG A 128 20.75 5.51 2.08
C ARG A 128 19.82 6.44 1.28
N SER A 129 19.74 7.68 1.72
CA SER A 129 18.95 8.73 1.08
C SER A 129 19.23 8.87 -0.41
N LYS A 130 20.53 8.87 -0.76
CA LYS A 130 20.95 9.01 -2.17
C LYS A 130 20.46 7.84 -3.04
N GLY A 131 20.57 6.61 -2.55
CA GLY A 131 20.16 5.44 -3.35
C GLY A 131 18.65 5.39 -3.54
N LEU A 132 17.86 5.69 -2.49
CA LEU A 132 16.42 5.82 -2.60
C LEU A 132 16.02 6.93 -3.58
N ALA A 133 16.65 8.12 -3.48
CA ALA A 133 16.39 9.21 -4.40
C ALA A 133 16.73 8.84 -5.87
N ASN A 134 17.85 8.15 -6.09
CA ASN A 134 18.22 7.66 -7.44
C ASN A 134 17.18 6.69 -7.98
N MET A 135 16.70 5.76 -7.14
CA MET A 135 15.66 4.79 -7.53
C MET A 135 14.36 5.49 -7.93
N LEU A 136 13.87 6.42 -7.11
CA LEU A 136 12.63 7.16 -7.39
C LEU A 136 12.75 7.97 -8.68
N ASN A 137 13.85 8.68 -8.87
CA ASN A 137 14.12 9.44 -10.10
C ASN A 137 14.18 8.51 -11.32
N SER A 138 14.90 7.37 -11.22
CA SER A 138 14.99 6.38 -12.30
C SER A 138 13.62 5.78 -12.63
N ALA A 139 12.76 5.59 -11.64
CA ALA A 139 11.38 5.15 -11.85
C ALA A 139 10.57 6.23 -12.57
N ALA A 140 10.56 7.46 -12.06
CA ALA A 140 9.81 8.59 -12.65
C ALA A 140 10.23 8.87 -14.10
N GLU A 141 11.53 8.80 -14.41
CA GLU A 141 12.09 8.99 -15.75
C GLU A 141 11.82 7.81 -16.71
N SER A 142 11.40 6.64 -16.21
CA SER A 142 11.24 5.43 -17.02
C SER A 142 10.12 5.54 -18.06
N GLY A 143 9.08 6.32 -17.76
CA GLY A 143 7.86 6.40 -18.56
C GLY A 143 6.95 5.17 -18.45
N ASP A 144 7.24 4.24 -17.53
CA ASP A 144 6.39 3.09 -17.22
C ASP A 144 5.22 3.52 -16.32
N ASP A 145 4.15 2.73 -16.32
CA ASP A 145 3.10 2.85 -15.30
C ASP A 145 3.67 2.46 -13.93
N LEU A 146 3.55 3.35 -12.95
CA LEU A 146 4.09 3.16 -11.60
C LEU A 146 2.96 3.14 -10.58
N PRO A 147 3.09 2.38 -9.46
CA PRO A 147 2.14 2.50 -8.37
C PRO A 147 2.24 3.86 -7.69
N ALA A 148 1.12 4.41 -7.21
CA ALA A 148 1.18 5.55 -6.31
C ALA A 148 1.98 5.17 -5.05
N MET A 149 2.89 6.04 -4.59
CA MET A 149 3.64 5.80 -3.36
C MET A 149 3.10 6.70 -2.26
N VAL A 150 2.77 6.12 -1.11
CA VAL A 150 2.16 6.83 0.01
C VAL A 150 2.93 6.64 1.32
N VAL A 151 3.27 7.76 2.01
CA VAL A 151 3.94 7.77 3.32
C VAL A 151 3.52 9.02 4.09
N CYS A 152 2.59 8.93 5.03
CA CYS A 152 1.98 10.09 5.71
C CYS A 152 2.77 10.63 6.90
N ASN A 153 3.77 9.93 7.38
CA ASN A 153 4.41 10.29 8.65
C ASN A 153 5.85 10.77 8.55
N VAL A 154 6.31 11.20 7.38
CA VAL A 154 7.62 11.87 7.27
C VAL A 154 7.54 13.25 7.93
N ASP A 155 8.46 13.55 8.84
CA ASP A 155 8.48 14.81 9.59
C ASP A 155 9.32 15.89 8.86
N TRP A 156 8.82 16.30 7.70
CA TRP A 156 9.46 17.34 6.90
C TRP A 156 9.61 18.66 7.66
N GLU A 157 8.61 19.04 8.45
CA GLU A 157 8.60 20.29 9.20
C GLU A 157 9.78 20.38 10.17
N SER A 158 10.02 19.34 10.98
CA SER A 158 11.14 19.30 11.91
C SER A 158 12.50 19.30 11.20
N MET A 159 12.60 18.57 10.08
CA MET A 159 13.84 18.53 9.30
C MET A 159 14.13 19.87 8.63
N GLU A 160 13.14 20.55 8.08
CA GLU A 160 13.28 21.88 7.48
C GLU A 160 13.65 22.94 8.52
N ALA A 161 13.01 22.92 9.69
CA ALA A 161 13.32 23.84 10.79
C ALA A 161 14.77 23.68 11.28
N ALA A 162 15.33 22.46 11.21
CA ALA A 162 16.71 22.16 11.55
C ALA A 162 17.70 22.47 10.41
N GLY A 163 17.22 22.67 9.19
CA GLY A 163 17.99 22.74 7.95
C GLY A 163 18.28 21.35 7.38
N LEU A 164 17.69 21.04 6.23
CA LEU A 164 17.85 19.74 5.58
C LEU A 164 19.32 19.41 5.32
N SER A 165 19.72 18.17 5.61
CA SER A 165 20.97 17.62 5.11
C SER A 165 20.90 17.44 3.58
N GLU A 166 22.06 17.27 2.93
CA GLU A 166 22.11 16.99 1.49
C GLU A 166 21.30 15.75 1.12
N GLY A 167 21.36 14.69 1.93
CA GLY A 167 20.60 13.46 1.71
C GLY A 167 19.09 13.66 1.88
N GLN A 168 18.68 14.42 2.90
CA GLN A 168 17.27 14.76 3.12
C GLN A 168 16.70 15.60 1.97
N GLN A 169 17.48 16.57 1.46
CA GLN A 169 17.06 17.36 0.30
C GLN A 169 16.93 16.49 -0.94
N GLN A 170 17.87 15.58 -1.20
CA GLN A 170 17.81 14.67 -2.35
C GLN A 170 16.55 13.78 -2.31
N ILE A 171 16.20 13.24 -1.14
CA ILE A 171 14.96 12.45 -1.00
C ILE A 171 13.74 13.35 -1.19
N ARG A 172 13.73 14.56 -0.64
CA ARG A 172 12.63 15.50 -0.80
C ARG A 172 12.32 15.77 -2.27
N ASP A 173 13.38 16.14 -3.00
CA ASP A 173 13.28 16.44 -4.44
C ASP A 173 12.80 15.20 -5.22
N ALA A 174 13.26 14.01 -4.85
CA ALA A 174 12.85 12.77 -5.50
C ALA A 174 11.41 12.35 -5.13
N PHE A 175 10.95 12.65 -3.92
CA PHE A 175 9.54 12.44 -3.53
C PHE A 175 8.62 13.33 -4.35
N ASP A 176 9.00 14.60 -4.53
CA ASP A 176 8.25 15.56 -5.34
C ASP A 176 8.20 15.11 -6.82
N GLU A 177 9.34 14.65 -7.39
CA GLU A 177 9.42 14.18 -8.79
C GLU A 177 8.63 12.89 -9.03
N TYR A 178 8.66 11.94 -8.08
CA TYR A 178 7.88 10.70 -8.17
C TYR A 178 6.38 10.95 -7.91
N GLY A 179 6.05 11.95 -7.12
CA GLY A 179 4.69 12.22 -6.64
C GLY A 179 4.32 11.42 -5.38
N VAL A 180 5.27 11.25 -4.45
CA VAL A 180 4.98 10.63 -3.14
C VAL A 180 4.04 11.53 -2.34
N SER A 181 2.97 10.95 -1.77
CA SER A 181 1.94 11.67 -1.01
C SER A 181 1.60 10.99 0.31
N ASP A 182 0.85 11.65 1.16
CA ASP A 182 0.41 11.08 2.43
C ASP A 182 -0.65 9.99 2.21
N TYR A 183 -1.51 10.19 1.22
CA TYR A 183 -2.55 9.25 0.82
C TYR A 183 -2.87 9.38 -0.67
N VAL A 184 -3.62 8.42 -1.19
CA VAL A 184 -4.23 8.48 -2.52
C VAL A 184 -5.68 8.02 -2.43
N VAL A 185 -6.56 8.65 -3.21
CA VAL A 185 -7.96 8.20 -3.39
C VAL A 185 -8.09 7.54 -4.74
N LEU A 186 -8.60 6.32 -4.77
CA LEU A 186 -8.79 5.52 -5.96
C LEU A 186 -10.27 5.19 -6.13
N GLU A 187 -10.81 5.47 -7.32
CA GLU A 187 -12.15 5.03 -7.70
C GLU A 187 -12.10 3.57 -8.14
N LYS A 188 -12.85 2.70 -7.45
CA LYS A 188 -12.99 1.28 -7.76
C LYS A 188 -14.48 0.94 -7.87
N GLY A 189 -14.97 0.81 -9.10
CA GLY A 189 -16.39 0.66 -9.40
C GLY A 189 -17.19 1.89 -8.98
N ASP A 190 -18.06 1.74 -7.99
CA ASP A 190 -18.87 2.82 -7.41
C ASP A 190 -18.39 3.28 -6.03
N THR A 191 -17.12 3.01 -5.71
CA THR A 191 -16.55 3.25 -4.38
C THR A 191 -15.22 3.96 -4.47
N ASP A 192 -15.09 5.08 -3.76
CA ASP A 192 -13.84 5.77 -3.55
C ASP A 192 -13.13 5.17 -2.34
N ILE A 193 -11.86 4.80 -2.54
CA ILE A 193 -11.04 4.12 -1.55
C ILE A 193 -9.81 4.98 -1.30
N ALA A 194 -9.71 5.55 -0.09
CA ALA A 194 -8.50 6.22 0.35
C ALA A 194 -7.49 5.20 0.90
N VAL A 195 -6.27 5.24 0.42
CA VAL A 195 -5.15 4.41 0.89
C VAL A 195 -4.10 5.31 1.52
N VAL A 196 -3.77 5.04 2.77
CA VAL A 196 -2.78 5.78 3.57
C VAL A 196 -1.59 4.87 3.82
N GLY A 197 -0.38 5.35 3.52
CA GLY A 197 0.87 4.68 3.87
C GLY A 197 1.45 5.21 5.18
N VAL A 198 2.06 4.35 5.97
CA VAL A 198 2.72 4.74 7.22
C VAL A 198 4.00 3.93 7.47
N PHE A 199 5.08 4.63 7.79
CA PHE A 199 6.34 3.98 8.15
C PHE A 199 6.35 3.67 9.65
N GLY A 200 6.35 2.36 9.98
CA GLY A 200 6.23 1.90 11.36
C GLY A 200 7.50 2.08 12.20
N LYS A 201 7.36 2.11 13.53
CA LYS A 201 8.50 2.23 14.46
C LYS A 201 9.47 1.05 14.37
N ASP A 202 8.95 -0.15 14.14
CA ASP A 202 9.78 -1.35 14.01
C ASP A 202 10.54 -1.34 12.68
N ALA A 203 9.92 -0.89 11.59
CA ALA A 203 10.61 -0.67 10.31
C ALA A 203 11.72 0.38 10.46
N LEU A 204 11.46 1.50 11.13
CA LEU A 204 12.47 2.52 11.40
C LEU A 204 13.65 1.96 12.23
N ALA A 205 13.38 1.13 13.22
CA ALA A 205 14.43 0.49 14.02
C ALA A 205 15.30 -0.47 13.18
N CYS A 206 14.76 -1.00 12.09
CA CYS A 206 15.46 -1.85 11.13
C CYS A 206 16.11 -1.06 9.96
N ALA A 207 15.95 0.26 9.91
CA ALA A 207 16.51 1.14 8.87
C ALA A 207 17.61 2.07 9.42
N PRO A 208 18.76 1.55 9.88
CA PRO A 208 19.80 2.36 10.55
C PRO A 208 20.47 3.39 9.63
N THR A 209 20.28 3.26 8.34
CA THR A 209 20.80 4.17 7.29
C THR A 209 19.79 5.21 6.83
N CYS A 210 18.57 5.18 7.37
CA CYS A 210 17.53 6.16 7.09
C CYS A 210 17.90 7.51 7.73
N GLU A 211 17.89 8.57 6.93
CA GLU A 211 18.18 9.94 7.37
C GLU A 211 16.92 10.77 7.60
N LEU A 212 15.74 10.20 7.32
CA LEU A 212 14.47 10.88 7.55
C LEU A 212 14.02 10.79 9.01
N LEU A 213 13.35 11.82 9.47
CA LEU A 213 12.61 11.82 10.72
C LEU A 213 11.14 11.46 10.44
N PHE A 214 10.52 10.77 11.39
CA PHE A 214 9.12 10.36 11.27
C PHE A 214 8.33 10.80 12.50
N LYS A 215 7.12 11.29 12.26
CA LYS A 215 6.11 11.54 13.29
C LYS A 215 5.65 10.22 13.91
N ASP A 216 4.97 10.30 15.06
CA ASP A 216 4.31 9.11 15.61
C ASP A 216 3.32 8.53 14.59
N PRO A 217 3.43 7.25 14.22
CA PRO A 217 2.62 6.68 13.14
C PRO A 217 1.12 6.69 13.43
N ILE A 218 0.72 6.58 14.71
CA ILE A 218 -0.71 6.58 15.08
C ILE A 218 -1.29 7.98 14.95
N GLU A 219 -0.56 8.98 15.41
CA GLU A 219 -1.02 10.37 15.33
C GLU A 219 -1.05 10.86 13.86
N ALA A 220 -0.01 10.56 13.09
CA ALA A 220 0.03 10.92 11.66
C ALA A 220 -1.13 10.30 10.88
N VAL A 221 -1.43 9.01 11.08
CA VAL A 221 -2.59 8.38 10.41
C VAL A 221 -3.92 9.02 10.83
N LYS A 222 -4.07 9.44 12.11
CA LYS A 222 -5.28 10.14 12.54
C LYS A 222 -5.42 11.49 11.84
N GLU A 223 -4.35 12.28 11.80
CA GLU A 223 -4.31 13.57 11.13
C GLU A 223 -4.67 13.41 9.64
N THR A 224 -4.04 12.46 8.94
CA THR A 224 -4.32 12.19 7.53
C THR A 224 -5.77 11.73 7.30
N VAL A 225 -6.32 10.88 8.16
CA VAL A 225 -7.73 10.43 8.05
C VAL A 225 -8.70 11.59 8.32
N GLU A 226 -8.37 12.53 9.22
CA GLU A 226 -9.17 13.75 9.43
C GLU A 226 -9.13 14.63 8.18
N GLU A 227 -7.95 14.83 7.60
CA GLU A 227 -7.77 15.57 6.34
C GLU A 227 -8.57 14.97 5.17
N ILE A 228 -8.49 13.64 4.98
CA ILE A 228 -9.27 12.93 3.94
C ILE A 228 -10.77 13.20 4.12
N ARG A 229 -11.27 13.13 5.35
CA ARG A 229 -12.69 13.36 5.64
C ARG A 229 -13.16 14.80 5.45
N GLU A 230 -12.24 15.76 5.48
CA GLU A 230 -12.51 17.17 5.24
C GLU A 230 -12.48 17.53 3.75
N ASN A 231 -11.63 16.88 2.99
CA ASN A 231 -11.31 17.23 1.59
C ASN A 231 -12.00 16.34 0.58
N GLU A 232 -12.31 15.10 0.95
CA GLU A 232 -12.91 14.12 0.05
C GLU A 232 -14.40 13.89 0.38
N ASP A 233 -15.29 13.99 -0.61
CA ASP A 233 -16.76 13.90 -0.46
C ASP A 233 -17.30 12.46 -0.30
#